data_60a13ef8d26ca402cc99cc24e5b8aa2d
#
_entry.id   60a13ef8d26ca402cc99cc24e5b8aa2d
#
_cell.length_a   1.000
_cell.length_b   1.000
_cell.length_c   1.000
_cell.angle_alpha   90.00
_cell.angle_beta   90.00
_cell.angle_gamma   90.00
#
_symmetry.space_group_name_H-M   'P 1'
#
loop_
_entity.id
_entity.type
_entity.pdbx_description
1 polymer ?
#
loop_
_entity_poly.entity_id
_entity_poly.type
_entity_poly.pdbx_seq_one_letter_code
_entity_poly.pdbx_strand_id
1 'polypeptide(L)'
;MTQGYLNKGLPQPIPAPDGLDEPFLQGLRQEKLLLQRCRSCGTWQWGPEWICHECLSEDLAFDEVSGRGQIYSFERVWHPVHPALKEQGPYLIVLVEIPDAGHVRLV
;
A
#
# COMPACT_ATOMS: atom_id res chain seq x y z
N MET A 1 -0.37 -21.61 6.73
CA MET A 1 -0.41 -20.87 5.46
C MET A 1 -1.65 -19.97 5.40
N THR A 2 -1.45 -18.71 5.14
CA THR A 2 -2.57 -17.76 5.11
C THR A 2 -3.36 -17.91 3.81
N GLN A 3 -4.67 -17.99 3.91
CA GLN A 3 -5.52 -18.00 2.74
C GLN A 3 -5.51 -16.60 2.11
N GLY A 4 -5.39 -16.55 0.78
CA GLY A 4 -5.43 -15.27 0.08
C GLY A 4 -6.80 -14.61 0.14
N TYR A 5 -6.80 -13.28 0.14
CA TYR A 5 -8.02 -12.49 0.18
C TYR A 5 -8.48 -12.05 -1.21
N LEU A 6 -7.65 -12.27 -2.23
CA LEU A 6 -8.01 -11.90 -3.59
C LEU A 6 -9.02 -12.88 -4.16
N ASN A 7 -9.94 -12.36 -4.94
CA ASN A 7 -10.90 -13.17 -5.66
C ASN A 7 -10.19 -14.05 -6.68
N LYS A 8 -10.74 -15.24 -6.89
CA LYS A 8 -10.20 -16.16 -7.88
C LYS A 8 -10.14 -15.50 -9.26
N GLY A 9 -8.98 -15.59 -9.91
CA GLY A 9 -8.77 -15.01 -11.23
C GLY A 9 -8.14 -13.63 -11.23
N LEU A 10 -8.03 -12.97 -10.05
CA LEU A 10 -7.28 -11.73 -9.96
C LEU A 10 -5.79 -12.01 -9.85
N PRO A 11 -4.94 -11.23 -10.54
CA PRO A 11 -3.50 -11.38 -10.43
C PRO A 11 -3.01 -10.97 -9.04
N GLN A 12 -2.02 -11.68 -8.51
CA GLN A 12 -1.38 -11.28 -7.27
C GLN A 12 -0.36 -10.17 -7.53
N PRO A 13 -0.18 -9.25 -6.56
CA PRO A 13 0.88 -8.26 -6.69
C PRO A 13 2.25 -8.92 -6.81
N ILE A 14 3.04 -8.45 -7.77
CA ILE A 14 4.39 -8.95 -8.02
C ILE A 14 5.36 -7.81 -7.71
N PRO A 15 6.46 -8.08 -6.97
CA PRO A 15 7.45 -7.04 -6.72
C PRO A 15 8.02 -6.46 -8.00
N ALA A 16 8.24 -5.15 -8.03
CA ALA A 16 8.86 -4.49 -9.16
C ALA A 16 10.27 -5.04 -9.38
N PRO A 17 10.73 -5.15 -10.65
CA PRO A 17 12.06 -5.72 -10.94
C PRO A 17 13.22 -4.98 -10.28
N ASP A 18 13.05 -3.69 -9.99
CA ASP A 18 14.07 -2.88 -9.36
C ASP A 18 14.13 -3.05 -7.84
N GLY A 19 13.21 -3.81 -7.25
CA GLY A 19 13.20 -4.07 -5.82
C GLY A 19 12.68 -2.93 -4.96
N LEU A 20 12.16 -1.88 -5.56
CA LEU A 20 11.73 -0.68 -4.83
C LEU A 20 10.61 -0.97 -3.82
N ASP A 21 9.64 -1.78 -4.20
CA ASP A 21 8.50 -2.12 -3.37
C ASP A 21 8.67 -3.43 -2.60
N GLU A 22 9.80 -4.11 -2.77
CA GLU A 22 10.03 -5.40 -2.14
C GLU A 22 9.95 -5.38 -0.62
N PRO A 23 10.55 -4.39 0.09
CA PRO A 23 10.42 -4.35 1.55
C PRO A 23 8.98 -4.24 2.02
N PHE A 24 8.14 -3.49 1.30
CA PHE A 24 6.72 -3.39 1.61
C PHE A 24 6.03 -4.74 1.48
N LEU A 25 6.24 -5.43 0.35
CA LEU A 25 5.61 -6.73 0.10
C LEU A 25 6.12 -7.81 1.05
N GLN A 26 7.41 -7.80 1.37
CA GLN A 26 8.00 -8.73 2.36
C GLN A 26 7.40 -8.48 3.74
N GLY A 27 7.21 -7.22 4.11
CA GLY A 27 6.55 -6.87 5.36
C GLY A 27 5.15 -7.46 5.44
N LEU A 28 4.37 -7.33 4.38
CA LEU A 28 3.01 -7.89 4.35
C LEU A 28 3.00 -9.40 4.54
N ARG A 29 3.98 -10.12 4.01
CA ARG A 29 4.11 -11.57 4.21
C ARG A 29 4.35 -11.93 5.66
N GLN A 30 4.89 -11.02 6.44
CA GLN A 30 5.14 -11.16 7.87
C GLN A 30 4.06 -10.49 8.71
N GLU A 31 2.96 -10.09 8.09
CA GLU A 31 1.83 -9.40 8.74
C GLU A 31 2.26 -8.08 9.37
N LYS A 32 3.17 -7.37 8.68
CA LYS A 32 3.66 -6.06 9.10
C LYS A 32 3.42 -5.04 8.02
N LEU A 33 3.01 -3.85 8.40
CA LEU A 33 2.88 -2.73 7.49
C LEU A 33 4.14 -1.88 7.58
N LEU A 34 4.97 -1.93 6.53
CA LEU A 34 6.20 -1.16 6.44
C LEU A 34 6.01 -0.05 5.43
N LEU A 35 6.19 1.19 5.86
CA LEU A 35 6.03 2.36 5.01
C LEU A 35 7.34 3.12 4.92
N GLN A 36 7.57 3.77 3.79
CA GLN A 36 8.82 4.46 3.52
C GLN A 36 8.90 5.79 4.26
N ARG A 37 10.05 6.04 4.86
CA ARG A 37 10.33 7.28 5.58
C ARG A 37 11.72 7.78 5.23
N CYS A 38 11.83 9.08 4.96
CA CYS A 38 13.12 9.72 4.72
C CYS A 38 13.91 9.84 6.02
N ARG A 39 15.16 9.41 5.99
CA ARG A 39 16.06 9.51 7.16
C ARG A 39 16.61 10.93 7.33
N SER A 40 16.62 11.72 6.25
CA SER A 40 17.13 13.09 6.30
C SER A 40 16.12 14.07 6.87
N CYS A 41 14.87 14.07 6.37
CA CYS A 41 13.87 15.05 6.80
C CYS A 41 12.71 14.44 7.61
N GLY A 42 12.65 13.12 7.71
CA GLY A 42 11.60 12.45 8.48
C GLY A 42 10.24 12.32 7.81
N THR A 43 10.12 12.76 6.57
CA THR A 43 8.85 12.70 5.82
C THR A 43 8.50 11.27 5.46
N TRP A 44 7.26 10.89 5.72
CA TRP A 44 6.70 9.62 5.25
C TRP A 44 6.17 9.80 3.84
N GLN A 45 6.26 8.75 3.03
CA GLN A 45 5.70 8.80 1.69
C GLN A 45 5.14 7.45 1.25
N TRP A 46 4.10 7.54 0.44
CA TRP A 46 3.48 6.44 -0.24
C TRP A 46 3.21 6.83 -1.71
N GLY A 47 3.48 6.05 -2.79
CA GLY A 47 4.22 4.79 -2.65
C GLY A 47 5.72 4.98 -2.68
N PRO A 48 6.42 3.86 -2.55
CA PRO A 48 7.87 3.89 -2.47
C PRO A 48 8.53 4.52 -3.70
N GLU A 49 9.55 5.32 -3.44
CA GLU A 49 10.33 6.00 -4.48
C GLU A 49 11.82 5.90 -4.14
N TRP A 50 12.67 6.24 -5.11
CA TRP A 50 14.11 6.25 -4.89
C TRP A 50 14.61 7.50 -4.20
N ILE A 51 13.81 8.56 -4.20
CA ILE A 51 14.15 9.82 -3.54
C ILE A 51 12.97 10.32 -2.72
N CYS A 52 13.25 11.14 -1.71
CA CYS A 52 12.22 11.79 -0.92
C CYS A 52 11.57 12.91 -1.73
N HIS A 53 10.24 12.95 -1.74
CA HIS A 53 9.50 13.97 -2.50
C HIS A 53 9.62 15.37 -1.87
N GLU A 54 10.03 15.47 -0.61
CA GLU A 54 10.17 16.76 0.07
C GLU A 54 11.58 17.33 -0.02
N CYS A 55 12.61 16.55 0.34
CA CYS A 55 13.97 17.05 0.42
C CYS A 55 14.91 16.50 -0.64
N LEU A 56 14.44 15.59 -1.50
CA LEU A 56 15.18 14.96 -2.58
C LEU A 56 16.35 14.09 -2.12
N SER A 57 16.40 13.72 -0.84
CA SER A 57 17.41 12.81 -0.32
C SER A 57 17.18 11.39 -0.83
N GLU A 58 18.26 10.65 -1.01
CA GLU A 58 18.20 9.23 -1.35
C GLU A 58 18.23 8.34 -0.11
N ASP A 59 18.31 8.94 1.08
CA ASP A 59 18.42 8.19 2.33
C ASP A 59 17.04 7.82 2.85
N LEU A 60 16.44 6.82 2.23
CA LEU A 60 15.11 6.34 2.52
C LEU A 60 15.18 4.95 3.15
N ALA A 61 14.29 4.68 4.08
CA ALA A 61 14.16 3.37 4.70
C ALA A 61 12.69 3.06 4.95
N PHE A 62 12.40 1.79 5.25
CA PHE A 62 11.04 1.35 5.58
C PHE A 62 10.95 1.15 7.08
N ASP A 63 9.93 1.76 7.69
CA ASP A 63 9.66 1.62 9.12
C ASP A 63 8.32 0.93 9.33
N GLU A 64 8.27 0.10 10.36
CA GLU A 64 7.02 -0.55 10.73
C GLU A 64 6.10 0.44 11.42
N VAL A 65 4.82 0.43 11.03
CA VAL A 65 3.77 1.21 11.67
C VAL A 65 2.75 0.26 12.30
N SER A 66 1.84 0.80 13.10
CA SER A 66 0.90 -0.02 13.87
C SER A 66 -0.05 -0.87 13.02
N GLY A 67 -0.22 -0.51 11.75
CA GLY A 67 -1.21 -1.14 10.89
C GLY A 67 -2.62 -0.61 11.08
N ARG A 68 -2.78 0.41 11.91
CA ARG A 68 -4.07 1.07 12.14
C ARG A 68 -4.23 2.22 11.17
N GLY A 69 -5.45 2.36 10.67
CA GLY A 69 -5.76 3.45 9.76
C GLY A 69 -7.18 3.93 9.96
N GLN A 70 -7.50 5.00 9.27
CA GLN A 70 -8.84 5.58 9.24
C GLN A 70 -9.31 5.63 7.81
N ILE A 71 -10.56 5.34 7.59
CA ILE A 71 -11.15 5.48 6.26
C ILE A 71 -11.26 6.97 5.97
N TYR A 72 -10.48 7.43 4.99
CA TYR A 72 -10.50 8.81 4.54
C TYR A 72 -11.61 9.04 3.54
N SER A 73 -11.76 8.11 2.59
CA SER A 73 -12.74 8.20 1.52
C SER A 73 -13.02 6.81 0.97
N PHE A 74 -14.14 6.66 0.30
CA PHE A 74 -14.44 5.39 -0.36
C PHE A 74 -15.29 5.64 -1.60
N GLU A 75 -15.30 4.65 -2.50
CA GLU A 75 -16.12 4.66 -3.68
C GLU A 75 -16.73 3.28 -3.87
N ARG A 76 -18.00 3.23 -4.22
CA ARG A 76 -18.66 1.98 -4.61
C ARG A 76 -18.58 1.86 -6.13
N VAL A 77 -17.91 0.80 -6.60
CA VAL A 77 -17.72 0.57 -8.02
C VAL A 77 -18.80 -0.38 -8.52
N TRP A 78 -19.61 0.09 -9.46
CA TRP A 78 -20.71 -0.68 -10.04
C TRP A 78 -20.27 -1.43 -11.29
N HIS A 79 -19.30 -0.90 -12.06
CA HIS A 79 -18.77 -1.52 -13.24
C HIS A 79 -17.42 -2.18 -12.94
N PRO A 80 -17.36 -3.51 -12.97
CA PRO A 80 -16.10 -4.21 -12.65
C PRO A 80 -15.04 -3.90 -13.71
N VAL A 81 -13.83 -3.61 -13.23
CA VAL A 81 -12.69 -3.33 -14.10
C VAL A 81 -11.95 -4.60 -14.51
N HIS A 82 -12.31 -5.73 -13.95
CA HIS A 82 -11.68 -7.01 -14.24
C HIS A 82 -12.74 -8.10 -14.32
N PRO A 83 -12.63 -9.06 -15.29
CA PRO A 83 -13.62 -10.10 -15.43
C PRO A 83 -13.86 -10.94 -14.17
N ALA A 84 -12.85 -11.12 -13.33
CA ALA A 84 -12.97 -11.88 -12.09
C ALA A 84 -13.89 -11.22 -11.06
N LEU A 85 -14.21 -9.94 -11.23
CA LEU A 85 -15.10 -9.19 -10.34
C LEU A 85 -16.52 -9.10 -10.87
N LYS A 86 -16.77 -9.60 -12.08
CA LYS A 86 -18.01 -9.37 -12.82
C LYS A 86 -19.25 -9.94 -12.13
N GLU A 87 -19.10 -11.06 -11.45
CA GLU A 87 -20.24 -11.77 -10.85
C GLU A 87 -20.46 -11.44 -9.39
N GLN A 88 -19.67 -10.56 -8.82
CA GLN A 88 -19.71 -10.29 -7.38
C GLN A 88 -20.52 -9.04 -7.01
N GLY A 89 -21.09 -8.38 -8.02
CA GLY A 89 -21.81 -7.13 -7.81
C GLY A 89 -20.86 -5.98 -7.46
N PRO A 90 -21.39 -4.89 -6.91
CA PRO A 90 -20.55 -3.73 -6.60
C PRO A 90 -19.55 -4.04 -5.50
N TYR A 91 -18.39 -3.40 -5.58
CA TYR A 91 -17.36 -3.51 -4.55
C TYR A 91 -16.89 -2.12 -4.13
N LEU A 92 -16.22 -2.05 -2.99
CA LEU A 92 -15.73 -0.80 -2.43
C LEU A 92 -14.24 -0.65 -2.70
N ILE A 93 -13.84 0.56 -3.12
CA ILE A 93 -12.46 1.00 -3.10
C ILE A 93 -12.36 1.98 -1.95
N VAL A 94 -11.45 1.71 -1.02
CA VAL A 94 -11.30 2.49 0.21
C VAL A 94 -9.94 3.15 0.22
N LEU A 95 -9.92 4.45 0.50
CA LEU A 95 -8.70 5.21 0.74
C LEU A 95 -8.49 5.31 2.25
N VAL A 96 -7.41 4.70 2.74
CA VAL A 96 -7.12 4.63 4.17
C VAL A 96 -5.99 5.59 4.50
N GLU A 97 -6.18 6.37 5.53
CA GLU A 97 -5.16 7.28 6.06
C GLU A 97 -4.48 6.64 7.27
N ILE A 98 -3.15 6.72 7.32
CA ILE A 98 -2.34 6.12 8.39
C ILE A 98 -1.81 7.23 9.28
N PRO A 99 -2.46 7.49 10.46
CA PRO A 99 -2.07 8.61 11.31
C PRO A 99 -0.64 8.53 11.84
N ASP A 100 -0.16 7.33 12.19
CA ASP A 100 1.20 7.19 12.73
C ASP A 100 2.29 7.15 11.66
N ALA A 101 1.93 7.36 10.42
CA ALA A 101 2.87 7.50 9.29
C ALA A 101 2.65 8.82 8.56
N GLY A 102 2.57 9.93 9.29
CA GLY A 102 2.42 11.24 8.70
C GLY A 102 1.14 11.43 7.88
N HIS A 103 0.11 10.65 8.18
CA HIS A 103 -1.19 10.70 7.49
C HIS A 103 -1.10 10.34 6.00
N VAL A 104 -0.16 9.49 5.60
CA VAL A 104 -0.14 8.98 4.22
C VAL A 104 -1.40 8.18 3.93
N ARG A 105 -1.81 8.15 2.68
CA ARG A 105 -3.05 7.52 2.25
C ARG A 105 -2.77 6.39 1.29
N LEU A 106 -3.38 5.24 1.57
CA LEU A 106 -3.25 4.02 0.78
C LEU A 106 -4.63 3.58 0.30
N VAL A 107 -4.66 3.01 -0.88
CA VAL A 107 -5.86 2.37 -1.42
C VAL A 107 -5.96 0.93 -0.91
#